data_5b2bc0932fbb2ee565793183c1463007
#
_entry.id   5b2bc0932fbb2ee565793183c1463007
#
_cell.length_a   1.000
_cell.length_b   1.000
_cell.length_c   1.000
_cell.angle_alpha   90.00
_cell.angle_beta   90.00
_cell.angle_gamma   90.00
#
_symmetry.space_group_name_H-M   'P 1'
#
loop_
_entity.id
_entity.type
_entity.pdbx_description
1 polymer ?
#
loop_
_entity_poly.entity_id
_entity_poly.type
_entity_poly.pdbx_seq_one_letter_code
_entity_poly.pdbx_strand_id
1 'polypeptide(L)'
;MAAVFVYLLRFLFIVIGYALAALAASLFLNLLVMSAVDLGHDEPLPVALGSMLFSVPLVALWIAYIAFFPAMLAILLGEMLGKRDWLYYALTGAVAAAIVIGFMTGTSETGHDLAADPGFALAVIASGMFGGIAYWLVAGRSAGAWRQPGRETTLPGPSGS
;
A
#
# COMPACT_ATOMS: atom_id res chain seq x y z
N MET A 1 11.23 15.01 -25.68
CA MET A 1 12.04 14.11 -24.83
C MET A 1 11.84 14.38 -23.33
N ALA A 2 11.78 15.63 -22.88
CA ALA A 2 11.55 15.97 -21.47
C ALA A 2 10.21 15.42 -20.89
N ALA A 3 9.14 15.49 -21.64
CA ALA A 3 7.82 14.98 -21.18
C ALA A 3 7.83 13.46 -20.91
N VAL A 4 8.44 12.67 -21.79
CA VAL A 4 8.55 11.21 -21.64
C VAL A 4 9.34 10.86 -20.37
N PHE A 5 10.41 11.59 -20.10
CA PHE A 5 11.22 11.39 -18.91
C PHE A 5 10.45 11.66 -17.60
N VAL A 6 9.62 12.70 -17.57
CA VAL A 6 8.76 13.03 -16.42
C VAL A 6 7.73 11.92 -16.17
N TYR A 7 7.10 11.36 -17.21
CA TYR A 7 6.15 10.25 -17.06
C TYR A 7 6.85 8.96 -16.60
N LEU A 8 8.04 8.67 -17.12
CA LEU A 8 8.85 7.52 -16.68
C LEU A 8 9.24 7.61 -15.21
N LEU A 9 9.71 8.77 -14.78
CA LEU A 9 10.02 9.01 -13.36
C LEU A 9 8.80 8.81 -12.48
N ARG A 10 7.65 9.32 -12.90
CA ARG A 10 6.42 9.17 -12.13
C ARG A 10 5.99 7.70 -12.04
N PHE A 11 6.04 6.99 -13.16
CA PHE A 11 5.74 5.55 -13.18
C PHE A 11 6.68 4.79 -12.24
N LEU A 12 7.96 5.11 -12.23
CA LEU A 12 8.94 4.52 -11.33
C LEU A 12 8.60 4.79 -9.85
N PHE A 13 8.20 6.02 -9.50
CA PHE A 13 7.76 6.36 -8.15
C PHE A 13 6.51 5.58 -7.72
N ILE A 14 5.55 5.36 -8.62
CA ILE A 14 4.35 4.55 -8.37
C ILE A 14 4.75 3.09 -8.10
N VAL A 15 5.63 2.52 -8.92
CA VAL A 15 6.08 1.13 -8.77
C VAL A 15 6.86 0.95 -7.46
N ILE A 16 7.78 1.84 -7.14
CA ILE A 16 8.54 1.82 -5.88
C ILE A 16 7.58 1.98 -4.70
N GLY A 17 6.63 2.93 -4.78
CA GLY A 17 5.62 3.15 -3.75
C GLY A 17 4.77 1.90 -3.52
N TYR A 18 4.37 1.21 -4.58
CA TYR A 18 3.61 -0.03 -4.50
C TYR A 18 4.41 -1.17 -3.86
N ALA A 19 5.68 -1.34 -4.26
CA ALA A 19 6.56 -2.34 -3.66
C ALA A 19 6.77 -2.10 -2.16
N LEU A 20 7.01 -0.85 -1.76
CA LEU A 20 7.17 -0.47 -0.36
C LEU A 20 5.86 -0.62 0.43
N ALA A 21 4.70 -0.36 -0.18
CA ALA A 21 3.39 -0.60 0.42
C ALA A 21 3.18 -2.09 0.71
N ALA A 22 3.51 -2.98 -0.24
CA ALA A 22 3.40 -4.42 -0.07
C ALA A 22 4.35 -4.93 1.04
N LEU A 23 5.58 -4.43 1.09
CA LEU A 23 6.53 -4.75 2.16
C LEU A 23 6.03 -4.27 3.53
N ALA A 24 5.51 -3.05 3.62
CA ALA A 24 4.98 -2.50 4.85
C ALA A 24 3.75 -3.27 5.35
N ALA A 25 2.82 -3.61 4.45
CA ALA A 25 1.66 -4.44 4.78
C ALA A 25 2.07 -5.83 5.25
N SER A 26 3.03 -6.47 4.56
CA SER A 26 3.56 -7.77 4.94
C SER A 26 4.26 -7.75 6.31
N LEU A 27 5.12 -6.76 6.54
CA LEU A 27 5.79 -6.61 7.84
C LEU A 27 4.77 -6.44 8.97
N PHE A 28 3.78 -5.57 8.78
CA PHE A 28 2.74 -5.33 9.77
C PHE A 28 1.91 -6.59 10.04
N LEU A 29 1.53 -7.33 9.00
CA LEU A 29 0.80 -8.60 9.13
C LEU A 29 1.63 -9.65 9.88
N ASN A 30 2.91 -9.80 9.54
CA ASN A 30 3.81 -10.72 10.26
C ASN A 30 3.92 -10.38 11.74
N LEU A 31 4.05 -9.10 12.09
CA LEU A 31 4.10 -8.64 13.48
C LEU A 31 2.79 -8.94 14.22
N LEU A 32 1.64 -8.73 13.60
CA LEU A 32 0.34 -9.07 14.19
C LEU A 32 0.19 -10.58 14.41
N VAL A 33 0.55 -11.39 13.43
CA VAL A 33 0.47 -12.85 13.54
C VAL A 33 1.41 -13.36 14.65
N MET A 34 2.65 -12.86 14.70
CA MET A 34 3.58 -13.24 15.77
C MET A 34 3.07 -12.86 17.15
N SER A 35 2.45 -11.69 17.30
CA SER A 35 1.87 -11.27 18.59
C SER A 35 0.63 -12.09 18.97
N ALA A 36 -0.16 -12.55 18.01
CA ALA A 36 -1.37 -13.34 18.27
C ALA A 36 -1.08 -14.79 18.66
N VAL A 37 0.01 -15.37 18.13
CA VAL A 37 0.38 -16.79 18.38
C VAL A 37 1.36 -16.95 19.54
N ASP A 38 1.73 -15.85 20.21
CA ASP A 38 2.68 -15.83 21.34
C ASP A 38 4.07 -16.46 21.03
N LEU A 39 4.39 -16.57 19.75
CA LEU A 39 5.66 -17.15 19.27
C LEU A 39 6.88 -16.29 19.62
N GLY A 40 6.65 -15.08 20.12
CA GLY A 40 7.74 -14.13 20.38
C GLY A 40 8.40 -14.26 21.76
N HIS A 41 7.82 -15.00 22.71
CA HIS A 41 8.31 -15.02 24.07
C HIS A 41 9.34 -16.13 24.35
N ASP A 42 9.29 -17.25 23.63
CA ASP A 42 10.15 -18.41 23.86
C ASP A 42 11.24 -18.59 22.78
N GLU A 43 11.15 -17.87 21.65
CA GLU A 43 12.14 -18.01 20.58
C GLU A 43 13.33 -17.04 20.73
N PRO A 44 14.58 -17.51 20.54
CA PRO A 44 15.75 -16.64 20.53
C PRO A 44 15.61 -15.58 19.43
N LEU A 45 15.86 -14.29 19.77
CA LEU A 45 15.81 -13.16 18.83
C LEU A 45 16.43 -13.42 17.44
N PRO A 46 17.59 -14.13 17.32
CA PRO A 46 18.17 -14.41 16.02
C PRO A 46 17.30 -15.30 15.13
N VAL A 47 16.54 -16.24 15.72
CA VAL A 47 15.64 -17.14 14.97
C VAL A 47 14.41 -16.38 14.50
N ALA A 48 13.81 -15.57 15.37
CA ALA A 48 12.66 -14.72 15.03
C ALA A 48 13.01 -13.72 13.92
N LEU A 49 14.17 -13.05 13.99
CA LEU A 49 14.65 -12.15 12.96
C LEU A 49 14.95 -12.88 11.65
N GLY A 50 15.54 -14.07 11.73
CA GLY A 50 15.83 -14.92 10.55
C GLY A 50 14.55 -15.35 9.82
N SER A 51 13.52 -15.77 10.57
CA SER A 51 12.22 -16.15 9.99
C SER A 51 11.54 -14.95 9.31
N MET A 52 11.56 -13.76 9.92
CA MET A 52 11.02 -12.53 9.34
C MET A 52 11.75 -12.11 8.07
N LEU A 53 13.06 -12.31 7.99
CA LEU A 53 13.84 -11.93 6.82
C LEU A 53 13.39 -12.69 5.55
N PHE A 54 12.88 -13.91 5.71
CA PHE A 54 12.32 -14.72 4.63
C PHE A 54 10.82 -14.52 4.47
N SER A 55 10.05 -14.50 5.56
CA SER A 55 8.59 -14.43 5.47
C SER A 55 8.09 -13.08 4.95
N VAL A 56 8.71 -11.96 5.38
CA VAL A 56 8.27 -10.63 4.97
C VAL A 56 8.35 -10.42 3.45
N PRO A 57 9.47 -10.67 2.75
CA PRO A 57 9.51 -10.49 1.30
C PRO A 57 8.63 -11.51 0.55
N LEU A 58 8.50 -12.74 1.06
CA LEU A 58 7.66 -13.76 0.45
C LEU A 58 6.18 -13.38 0.53
N VAL A 59 5.71 -13.00 1.72
CA VAL A 59 4.34 -12.54 1.95
C VAL A 59 4.08 -11.23 1.20
N ALA A 60 5.06 -10.31 1.14
CA ALA A 60 4.94 -9.10 0.35
C ALA A 60 4.73 -9.38 -1.14
N LEU A 61 5.45 -10.36 -1.69
CA LEU A 61 5.28 -10.78 -3.08
C LEU A 61 3.87 -11.34 -3.33
N TRP A 62 3.35 -12.16 -2.40
CA TRP A 62 1.99 -12.67 -2.45
C TRP A 62 0.94 -11.56 -2.39
N ILE A 63 1.08 -10.64 -1.42
CA ILE A 63 0.21 -9.47 -1.29
C ILE A 63 0.25 -8.65 -2.58
N ALA A 64 1.45 -8.36 -3.10
CA ALA A 64 1.61 -7.60 -4.34
C ALA A 64 0.95 -8.29 -5.53
N TYR A 65 1.01 -9.61 -5.62
CA TYR A 65 0.37 -10.35 -6.71
C TYR A 65 -1.15 -10.32 -6.61
N ILE A 66 -1.71 -10.65 -5.44
CA ILE A 66 -3.17 -10.80 -5.27
C ILE A 66 -3.85 -9.42 -5.25
N ALA A 67 -3.27 -8.44 -4.56
CA ALA A 67 -3.81 -7.09 -4.45
C ALA A 67 -3.51 -6.21 -5.67
N PHE A 68 -2.84 -6.72 -6.71
CA PHE A 68 -2.42 -5.94 -7.86
C PHE A 68 -3.60 -5.19 -8.53
N PHE A 69 -4.68 -5.91 -8.86
CA PHE A 69 -5.83 -5.30 -9.52
C PHE A 69 -6.55 -4.25 -8.68
N PRO A 70 -6.96 -4.53 -7.43
CA PRO A 70 -7.63 -3.51 -6.62
C PRO A 70 -6.70 -2.35 -6.27
N ALA A 71 -5.41 -2.59 -6.07
CA ALA A 71 -4.44 -1.52 -5.82
C ALA A 71 -4.22 -0.64 -7.05
N MET A 72 -4.12 -1.23 -8.24
CA MET A 72 -4.02 -0.47 -9.50
C MET A 72 -5.21 0.47 -9.69
N LEU A 73 -6.43 -0.02 -9.46
CA LEU A 73 -7.65 0.81 -9.54
C LEU A 73 -7.60 1.96 -8.52
N ALA A 74 -7.21 1.69 -7.28
CA ALA A 74 -7.10 2.70 -6.23
C ALA A 74 -6.07 3.78 -6.59
N ILE A 75 -4.91 3.38 -7.11
CA ILE A 75 -3.83 4.28 -7.53
C ILE A 75 -4.29 5.14 -8.71
N LEU A 76 -4.89 4.54 -9.75
CA LEU A 76 -5.39 5.26 -10.90
C LEU A 76 -6.46 6.29 -10.52
N LEU A 77 -7.42 5.90 -9.67
CA LEU A 77 -8.44 6.82 -9.16
C LEU A 77 -7.82 7.95 -8.34
N GLY A 78 -6.84 7.66 -7.48
CA GLY A 78 -6.10 8.66 -6.72
C GLY A 78 -5.39 9.67 -7.62
N GLU A 79 -4.74 9.19 -8.68
CA GLU A 79 -4.07 10.04 -9.69
C GLU A 79 -5.07 10.88 -10.49
N MET A 80 -6.18 10.27 -10.94
CA MET A 80 -7.22 10.96 -11.70
C MET A 80 -7.96 12.02 -10.86
N LEU A 81 -8.20 11.75 -9.59
CA LEU A 81 -8.88 12.67 -8.67
C LEU A 81 -7.90 13.68 -8.04
N GLY A 82 -6.59 13.48 -8.20
CA GLY A 82 -5.56 14.32 -7.58
C GLY A 82 -5.62 14.27 -6.05
N LYS A 83 -6.09 13.14 -5.48
CA LYS A 83 -6.23 12.96 -4.05
C LYS A 83 -4.86 12.82 -3.40
N ARG A 84 -4.56 13.71 -2.46
CA ARG A 84 -3.29 13.74 -1.69
C ARG A 84 -3.48 13.38 -0.23
N ASP A 85 -4.70 13.01 0.17
CA ASP A 85 -5.06 12.72 1.54
C ASP A 85 -4.60 11.30 1.92
N TRP A 86 -3.93 11.18 3.04
CA TRP A 86 -3.49 9.90 3.58
C TRP A 86 -4.66 8.94 3.86
N LEU A 87 -5.80 9.50 4.31
CA LEU A 87 -7.00 8.74 4.62
C LEU A 87 -7.58 8.02 3.39
N TYR A 88 -7.53 8.67 2.22
CA TYR A 88 -7.95 8.05 0.97
C TYR A 88 -7.16 6.77 0.71
N TYR A 89 -5.83 6.82 0.82
CA TYR A 89 -4.96 5.66 0.56
C TYR A 89 -5.08 4.59 1.65
N ALA A 90 -5.27 4.97 2.92
CA ALA A 90 -5.54 4.03 4.00
C ALA A 90 -6.85 3.27 3.77
N LEU A 91 -7.93 3.97 3.44
CA LEU A 91 -9.24 3.36 3.19
C LEU A 91 -9.24 2.48 1.93
N THR A 92 -8.61 2.94 0.85
CA THR A 92 -8.50 2.13 -0.38
C THR A 92 -7.65 0.88 -0.16
N GLY A 93 -6.61 0.94 0.68
CA GLY A 93 -5.84 -0.22 1.12
C GLY A 93 -6.68 -1.21 1.94
N ALA A 94 -7.52 -0.71 2.85
CA ALA A 94 -8.47 -1.55 3.60
C ALA A 94 -9.49 -2.23 2.68
N VAL A 95 -10.06 -1.49 1.73
CA VAL A 95 -11.02 -2.02 0.74
C VAL A 95 -10.35 -3.07 -0.15
N ALA A 96 -9.13 -2.82 -0.62
CA ALA A 96 -8.38 -3.80 -1.41
C ALA A 96 -8.15 -5.10 -0.62
N ALA A 97 -7.77 -5.00 0.66
CA ALA A 97 -7.60 -6.15 1.54
C ALA A 97 -8.93 -6.90 1.78
N ALA A 98 -10.03 -6.17 2.00
CA ALA A 98 -11.36 -6.77 2.16
C ALA A 98 -11.83 -7.52 0.90
N ILE A 99 -11.54 -6.99 -0.29
CA ILE A 99 -11.82 -7.67 -1.56
C ILE A 99 -11.02 -8.98 -1.65
N VAL A 100 -9.74 -8.96 -1.28
CA VAL A 100 -8.89 -10.16 -1.28
C VAL A 100 -9.45 -11.23 -0.33
N ILE A 101 -9.86 -10.84 0.89
CA ILE A 101 -10.50 -11.77 1.83
C ILE A 101 -11.79 -12.34 1.24
N GLY A 102 -12.64 -11.48 0.66
CA GLY A 102 -13.89 -11.92 0.04
C GLY A 102 -13.68 -12.94 -1.10
N PHE A 103 -12.61 -12.79 -1.87
CA PHE A 103 -12.23 -13.80 -2.88
C PHE A 103 -11.76 -15.11 -2.25
N MET A 104 -10.96 -15.03 -1.18
CA MET A 104 -10.44 -16.22 -0.50
C MET A 104 -11.56 -17.02 0.15
N THR A 105 -12.53 -16.37 0.82
CA THR A 105 -13.68 -17.05 1.45
C THR A 105 -14.64 -17.66 0.42
N GLY A 106 -14.76 -17.05 -0.76
CA GLY A 106 -15.64 -17.57 -1.83
C GLY A 106 -15.10 -18.79 -2.58
N THR A 107 -13.81 -19.11 -2.44
CA THR A 107 -13.15 -20.22 -3.15
C THR A 107 -12.82 -21.42 -2.27
N SER A 108 -13.02 -21.32 -0.95
CA SER A 108 -12.65 -22.37 0.01
C SER A 108 -13.76 -23.41 0.13
N GLU A 109 -13.52 -24.61 -0.38
CA GLU A 109 -14.40 -25.79 -0.20
C GLU A 109 -14.11 -26.56 1.11
N THR A 110 -13.06 -26.23 1.84
CA THR A 110 -12.63 -26.93 3.06
C THR A 110 -12.91 -26.10 4.30
N GLY A 111 -13.70 -26.62 5.23
CA GLY A 111 -14.26 -25.98 6.42
C GLY A 111 -13.29 -25.51 7.52
N HIS A 112 -12.05 -25.24 7.21
CA HIS A 112 -11.06 -24.55 8.07
C HIS A 112 -10.51 -23.34 7.31
N ASP A 113 -11.35 -22.35 7.14
CA ASP A 113 -11.00 -21.16 6.38
C ASP A 113 -10.42 -20.11 7.35
N LEU A 114 -9.10 -19.96 7.33
CA LEU A 114 -8.43 -18.88 8.06
C LEU A 114 -9.03 -17.50 7.70
N ALA A 115 -9.52 -17.34 6.48
CA ALA A 115 -10.16 -16.11 6.04
C ALA A 115 -11.53 -15.87 6.69
N ALA A 116 -12.17 -16.93 7.23
CA ALA A 116 -13.42 -16.86 7.97
C ALA A 116 -13.20 -16.46 9.45
N ASP A 117 -11.97 -16.52 9.96
CA ASP A 117 -11.67 -16.03 11.30
C ASP A 117 -11.70 -14.49 11.32
N PRO A 118 -12.58 -13.89 12.15
CA PRO A 118 -12.68 -12.43 12.24
C PRO A 118 -11.39 -11.75 12.65
N GLY A 119 -10.58 -12.39 13.50
CA GLY A 119 -9.28 -11.86 13.94
C GLY A 119 -8.28 -11.77 12.79
N PHE A 120 -8.19 -12.84 12.01
CA PHE A 120 -7.34 -12.86 10.82
C PHE A 120 -7.81 -11.85 9.77
N ALA A 121 -9.12 -11.77 9.52
CA ALA A 121 -9.70 -10.82 8.58
C ALA A 121 -9.38 -9.37 8.96
N LEU A 122 -9.52 -9.02 10.25
CA LEU A 122 -9.17 -7.69 10.77
C LEU A 122 -7.66 -7.41 10.63
N ALA A 123 -6.80 -8.39 10.90
CA ALA A 123 -5.35 -8.25 10.74
C ALA A 123 -4.97 -7.95 9.28
N VAL A 124 -5.59 -8.64 8.32
CA VAL A 124 -5.36 -8.41 6.89
C VAL A 124 -5.87 -7.03 6.46
N ILE A 125 -7.06 -6.61 6.91
CA ILE A 125 -7.59 -5.27 6.62
C ILE A 125 -6.69 -4.18 7.21
N ALA A 126 -6.25 -4.33 8.46
CA ALA A 126 -5.33 -3.40 9.10
C ALA A 126 -3.99 -3.32 8.38
N SER A 127 -3.47 -4.46 7.90
CA SER A 127 -2.24 -4.50 7.10
C SER A 127 -2.40 -3.78 5.76
N GLY A 128 -3.56 -3.89 5.12
CA GLY A 128 -3.91 -3.15 3.90
C GLY A 128 -3.96 -1.64 4.13
N MET A 129 -4.54 -1.19 5.26
CA MET A 129 -4.52 0.22 5.65
C MET A 129 -3.09 0.73 5.83
N PHE A 130 -2.25 -0.05 6.54
CA PHE A 130 -0.86 0.31 6.78
C PHE A 130 -0.05 0.39 5.48
N GLY A 131 -0.27 -0.55 4.56
CA GLY A 131 0.29 -0.52 3.20
C GLY A 131 -0.16 0.71 2.42
N GLY A 132 -1.44 1.07 2.50
CA GLY A 132 -1.97 2.30 1.87
C GLY A 132 -1.32 3.58 2.39
N ILE A 133 -1.08 3.69 3.71
CA ILE A 133 -0.36 4.80 4.32
C ILE A 133 1.10 4.84 3.82
N ALA A 134 1.77 3.68 3.76
CA ALA A 134 3.14 3.58 3.24
C ALA A 134 3.22 4.02 1.77
N TYR A 135 2.26 3.62 0.93
CA TYR A 135 2.15 4.12 -0.44
C TYR A 135 2.01 5.65 -0.49
N TRP A 136 1.12 6.21 0.34
CA TRP A 136 0.91 7.65 0.40
C TRP A 136 2.18 8.41 0.78
N LEU A 137 2.96 7.88 1.72
CA LEU A 137 4.22 8.51 2.14
C LEU A 137 5.21 8.65 0.98
N VAL A 138 5.26 7.68 0.07
CA VAL A 138 6.23 7.63 -1.03
C VAL A 138 5.69 8.29 -2.30
N ALA A 139 4.51 7.93 -2.75
CA ALA A 139 3.97 8.34 -4.05
C ALA A 139 2.72 9.23 -3.94
N GLY A 140 1.85 8.98 -2.96
CA GLY A 140 0.54 9.62 -2.85
C GLY A 140 0.58 11.12 -2.60
N ARG A 141 1.61 11.62 -1.90
CA ARG A 141 1.78 13.06 -1.62
C ARG A 141 1.92 13.90 -2.90
N SER A 142 2.43 13.31 -3.97
CA SER A 142 2.65 13.97 -5.26
C SER A 142 1.58 13.63 -6.31
N ALA A 143 0.48 12.96 -5.91
CA ALA A 143 -0.61 12.61 -6.81
C ALA A 143 -1.18 13.83 -7.52
N GLY A 144 -1.37 13.76 -8.85
CA GLY A 144 -1.94 14.84 -9.66
C GLY A 144 -1.05 16.08 -9.82
N ALA A 145 0.22 16.06 -9.41
CA ALA A 145 1.12 17.22 -9.54
C ALA A 145 1.33 17.66 -10.99
N TRP A 146 1.18 16.75 -11.95
CA TRP A 146 1.31 17.01 -13.39
C TRP A 146 0.15 17.85 -13.97
N ARG A 147 -0.95 18.03 -13.21
CA ARG A 147 -2.13 18.81 -13.64
C ARG A 147 -2.01 20.30 -13.35
N GLN A 148 -0.96 20.75 -12.64
CA GLN A 148 -0.68 22.17 -12.47
C GLN A 148 0.36 22.59 -13.49
N PRO A 149 -0.05 23.03 -14.73
CA PRO A 149 0.84 23.81 -15.60
C PRO A 149 1.18 25.07 -14.81
N GLY A 150 2.46 25.44 -14.80
CA GLY A 150 3.06 26.48 -14.02
C GLY A 150 2.10 27.61 -13.62
N ARG A 151 1.99 27.85 -12.33
CA ARG A 151 1.48 29.11 -11.82
C ARG A 151 2.48 30.15 -12.34
N GLU A 152 2.15 30.75 -13.49
CA GLU A 152 2.83 31.95 -13.94
C GLU A 152 2.88 32.89 -12.74
N THR A 153 4.07 33.10 -12.24
CA THR A 153 4.35 34.21 -11.35
C THR A 153 3.92 35.45 -12.14
N THR A 154 2.70 35.91 -11.92
CA THR A 154 2.33 37.28 -12.26
C THR A 154 3.27 38.15 -11.46
N LEU A 155 4.36 38.54 -12.09
CA LEU A 155 5.20 39.62 -11.60
C LEU A 155 4.27 40.81 -11.40
N PRO A 156 4.28 41.45 -10.23
CA PRO A 156 3.53 42.69 -10.06
C PRO A 156 4.04 43.66 -11.14
N GLY A 157 3.11 44.10 -12.01
CA GLY A 157 3.44 45.09 -13.02
C GLY A 157 4.04 46.32 -12.35
N PRO A 158 4.94 47.05 -13.04
CA PRO A 158 5.52 48.28 -12.50
C PRO A 158 4.36 49.24 -12.20
N SER A 159 4.23 49.61 -10.91
CA SER A 159 3.35 50.70 -10.46
C SER A 159 3.76 51.96 -11.18
N GLY A 160 3.03 52.32 -12.23
CA GLY A 160 3.20 53.62 -12.89
C GLY A 160 2.92 54.75 -11.90
N SER A 161 3.94 55.51 -11.68
CA SER A 161 3.89 56.83 -11.05
C SER A 161 3.17 57.85 -11.95
#